data_1fb77b20fbeddc5ff809d996884f87d6
#
_entry.id   1fb77b20fbeddc5ff809d996884f87d6
#
_cell.length_a   1.000
_cell.length_b   1.000
_cell.length_c   1.000
_cell.angle_alpha   90.00
_cell.angle_beta   90.00
_cell.angle_gamma   90.00
#
_symmetry.space_group_name_H-M   'P 1'
#
loop_
_entity.id
_entity.type
_entity.pdbx_description
1 polymer ?
#
loop_
_entity_poly.entity_id
_entity_poly.type
_entity_poly.pdbx_seq_one_letter_code
_entity_poly.pdbx_strand_id
1 'polypeptide(L)'
;MIDINKIVDELTLEEKISLLSGFNSWYTNKIERLNIPSIKMSDGPNGVRGDGNSGKSSACFPCPILMGSTWNEDLFSKIGEALGDEAKDKDVDVLLGPTINLHRHPLGGRHFENYSEDPFLVGKLATAYVKGVQSKNVSACLKHFIANDTEFERHTVSSNVDERTLREVYLLPFEMGVIEGKSKSVMSAYNKLNNIYCSSHKELLVDILKNEWGFDGYVVSDWGAALETIENANGGLDLEMPGPGNTWGEKLLIAISEGLVKEEIINDKVKRILKVGEFSGRFNSSENKPEKSNIRQSHNQLLRNVACEGMVLLKNENVLPFDENKINKLAVIGPNAKNSQIIGGGSASLKPHYQIHPYDALKERFSDNFSISHAEGAKTNKFLPKLDEKLFLNSEDGFLVEYFDKEIKDDKLIDSEVLKGNKFWIFEGFAKDIINRNDRPSVIVRFSCNYSPDVSGNHEFEVFGIGLSKIKIDGNILIDNWNETSPGEAFFSLATAAKRNSINLEKGKSYKFEVEYFFEGRFPAIHFGCMPPEKTNLLNEAVEVAKNADAVILIVGTNSDWETEGNDRTDLSLPANQDTLIAVSYTHLTLPTKLS
;
A
#
# COMPACT_ATOMS: atom_id res chain seq x y z
N MET A 1 15.66 31.20 -10.30
CA MET A 1 14.99 30.47 -11.40
C MET A 1 16.05 30.00 -12.38
N ILE A 2 16.03 28.73 -12.72
CA ILE A 2 16.90 28.15 -13.75
C ILE A 2 16.34 28.48 -15.14
N ASP A 3 17.20 28.58 -16.14
CA ASP A 3 16.75 28.72 -17.53
C ASP A 3 16.51 27.32 -18.13
N ILE A 4 15.27 26.83 -17.94
CA ILE A 4 14.87 25.50 -18.41
C ILE A 4 15.00 25.37 -19.94
N ASN A 5 14.70 26.42 -20.71
CA ASN A 5 14.82 26.34 -22.16
C ASN A 5 16.27 26.14 -22.58
N LYS A 6 17.20 26.92 -22.00
CA LYS A 6 18.63 26.76 -22.25
C LYS A 6 19.10 25.35 -21.87
N ILE A 7 18.68 24.80 -20.73
CA ILE A 7 19.05 23.45 -20.32
C ILE A 7 18.57 22.42 -21.36
N VAL A 8 17.32 22.54 -21.84
CA VAL A 8 16.76 21.61 -22.84
C VAL A 8 17.52 21.69 -24.17
N ASP A 9 17.97 22.89 -24.57
CA ASP A 9 18.75 23.08 -25.79
C ASP A 9 20.19 22.51 -25.67
N GLU A 10 20.75 22.44 -24.46
CA GLU A 10 22.06 21.88 -24.17
C GLU A 10 22.07 20.34 -23.99
N LEU A 11 20.90 19.71 -23.75
CA LEU A 11 20.76 18.26 -23.60
C LEU A 11 20.88 17.54 -24.95
N THR A 12 21.63 16.43 -24.98
CA THR A 12 21.58 15.50 -26.13
C THR A 12 20.25 14.76 -26.15
N LEU A 13 19.89 14.16 -27.28
CA LEU A 13 18.64 13.41 -27.40
C LEU A 13 18.60 12.21 -26.43
N GLU A 14 19.72 11.52 -26.26
CA GLU A 14 19.86 10.39 -25.34
C GLU A 14 19.67 10.85 -23.88
N GLU A 15 20.23 11.99 -23.51
CA GLU A 15 20.06 12.59 -22.18
C GLU A 15 18.59 12.99 -21.94
N LYS A 16 17.93 13.61 -22.94
CA LYS A 16 16.50 13.91 -22.89
C LYS A 16 15.68 12.65 -22.63
N ILE A 17 15.90 11.60 -23.42
CA ILE A 17 15.18 10.32 -23.29
C ILE A 17 15.45 9.68 -21.93
N SER A 18 16.70 9.75 -21.43
CA SER A 18 17.01 9.18 -20.11
C SER A 18 16.25 9.86 -18.98
N LEU A 19 16.00 11.18 -19.06
CA LEU A 19 15.21 11.93 -18.08
C LEU A 19 13.72 11.54 -18.06
N LEU A 20 13.20 10.92 -19.13
CA LEU A 20 11.81 10.49 -19.23
C LEU A 20 11.54 9.13 -18.57
N SER A 21 12.56 8.45 -18.07
CA SER A 21 12.47 7.18 -17.36
C SER A 21 13.06 7.28 -15.97
N GLY A 22 12.55 6.47 -15.04
CA GLY A 22 13.14 6.34 -13.71
C GLY A 22 14.56 5.74 -13.76
N PHE A 23 15.39 6.13 -12.81
CA PHE A 23 16.65 5.46 -12.52
C PHE A 23 16.43 4.13 -11.78
N ASN A 24 15.52 4.16 -10.82
CA ASN A 24 15.07 2.99 -10.03
C ASN A 24 13.60 3.15 -9.65
N SER A 25 13.16 2.48 -8.60
CA SER A 25 11.75 2.53 -8.17
C SER A 25 11.28 3.90 -7.69
N TRP A 26 12.18 4.81 -7.26
CA TRP A 26 11.79 6.04 -6.57
C TRP A 26 12.47 7.31 -7.10
N TYR A 27 13.47 7.18 -7.96
CA TYR A 27 14.27 8.30 -8.42
C TYR A 27 14.27 8.40 -9.94
N THR A 28 14.25 9.64 -10.45
CA THR A 28 14.55 9.90 -11.86
C THR A 28 16.05 9.84 -12.12
N ASN A 29 16.44 9.76 -13.39
CA ASN A 29 17.83 9.90 -13.78
C ASN A 29 18.35 11.33 -13.51
N LYS A 30 19.66 11.46 -13.28
CA LYS A 30 20.38 12.73 -13.16
C LYS A 30 21.25 12.94 -14.39
N ILE A 31 21.54 14.19 -14.74
CA ILE A 31 22.53 14.53 -15.78
C ILE A 31 23.62 15.39 -15.14
N GLU A 32 24.73 14.74 -14.75
CA GLU A 32 25.81 15.40 -14.00
C GLU A 32 26.44 16.56 -14.75
N ARG A 33 26.63 16.42 -16.06
CA ARG A 33 27.25 17.44 -16.94
C ARG A 33 26.50 18.78 -16.88
N LEU A 34 25.19 18.77 -16.70
CA LEU A 34 24.33 19.96 -16.64
C LEU A 34 23.81 20.26 -15.24
N ASN A 35 24.33 19.55 -14.22
CA ASN A 35 23.84 19.65 -12.84
C ASN A 35 22.34 19.45 -12.70
N ILE A 36 21.73 18.58 -13.52
CA ILE A 36 20.34 18.18 -13.39
C ILE A 36 20.26 17.10 -12.30
N PRO A 37 19.59 17.39 -11.18
CA PRO A 37 19.48 16.46 -10.07
C PRO A 37 18.44 15.37 -10.33
N SER A 38 18.55 14.28 -9.59
CA SER A 38 17.50 13.27 -9.51
C SER A 38 16.33 13.78 -8.66
N ILE A 39 15.11 13.55 -9.11
CA ILE A 39 13.87 13.87 -8.38
C ILE A 39 13.42 12.61 -7.64
N LYS A 40 13.18 12.74 -6.33
CA LYS A 40 12.70 11.65 -5.48
C LYS A 40 11.19 11.66 -5.35
N MET A 41 10.57 10.50 -5.58
CA MET A 41 9.14 10.25 -5.36
C MET A 41 8.95 9.34 -4.16
N SER A 42 7.78 9.39 -3.55
CA SER A 42 7.37 8.47 -2.49
C SER A 42 5.87 8.26 -2.50
N ASP A 43 5.46 7.01 -2.29
CA ASP A 43 4.08 6.71 -1.93
C ASP A 43 3.69 7.32 -0.59
N GLY A 44 2.39 7.46 -0.39
CA GLY A 44 1.83 7.81 0.90
C GLY A 44 0.68 8.80 0.87
N PRO A 45 -0.57 8.39 0.50
CA PRO A 45 -1.73 9.28 0.49
C PRO A 45 -2.13 9.76 1.89
N ASN A 46 -1.81 9.01 2.94
CA ASN A 46 -2.09 9.33 4.35
C ASN A 46 -0.86 9.28 5.26
N GLY A 47 0.34 9.17 4.70
CA GLY A 47 1.62 9.18 5.41
C GLY A 47 2.75 8.87 4.45
N VAL A 48 3.92 9.47 4.62
CA VAL A 48 5.02 9.37 3.67
C VAL A 48 5.83 8.08 3.90
N ARG A 49 5.83 7.18 2.92
CA ARG A 49 6.53 5.90 2.99
C ARG A 49 8.06 6.05 2.99
N GLY A 50 8.58 6.98 2.19
CA GLY A 50 10.00 7.06 1.86
C GLY A 50 10.40 5.98 0.86
N ASP A 51 11.66 5.57 0.86
CA ASP A 51 12.16 4.51 -0.03
C ASP A 51 11.80 3.09 0.44
N GLY A 52 11.00 2.96 1.50
CA GLY A 52 10.54 1.69 2.05
C GLY A 52 11.63 0.85 2.74
N ASN A 53 12.87 0.91 2.27
CA ASN A 53 13.99 0.13 2.79
C ASN A 53 14.77 0.86 3.89
N SER A 54 14.57 2.17 4.02
CA SER A 54 15.25 2.98 5.06
C SER A 54 14.82 2.61 6.46
N GLY A 55 13.67 1.95 6.62
CA GLY A 55 13.07 1.63 7.91
C GLY A 55 12.61 2.86 8.70
N LYS A 56 12.66 4.05 8.12
CA LYS A 56 12.29 5.31 8.78
C LYS A 56 10.78 5.44 8.87
N SER A 57 10.28 5.65 10.08
CA SER A 57 8.86 5.85 10.34
C SER A 57 8.37 7.24 9.95
N SER A 58 7.06 7.41 9.83
CA SER A 58 6.37 8.64 9.47
C SER A 58 5.08 8.79 10.28
N ALA A 59 4.55 10.01 10.36
CA ALA A 59 3.18 10.20 10.81
C ALA A 59 2.23 9.47 9.85
N CYS A 60 1.32 8.65 10.41
CA CYS A 60 0.31 7.93 9.66
C CYS A 60 -1.07 8.50 10.02
N PHE A 61 -1.64 9.31 9.14
CA PHE A 61 -2.99 9.82 9.30
C PHE A 61 -4.01 8.68 9.16
N PRO A 62 -5.23 8.83 9.70
CA PRO A 62 -6.29 7.86 9.46
C PRO A 62 -6.43 7.56 7.96
N CYS A 63 -6.93 6.36 7.63
CA CYS A 63 -7.11 6.01 6.22
C CYS A 63 -8.01 7.02 5.50
N PRO A 64 -7.78 7.29 4.22
CA PRO A 64 -8.46 8.34 3.46
C PRO A 64 -9.98 8.31 3.52
N ILE A 65 -10.60 7.12 3.53
CA ILE A 65 -12.06 7.01 3.69
C ILE A 65 -12.56 7.63 5.01
N LEU A 66 -11.81 7.47 6.11
CA LEU A 66 -12.15 8.12 7.39
C LEU A 66 -11.86 9.61 7.32
N MET A 67 -10.74 10.03 6.72
CA MET A 67 -10.47 11.45 6.51
C MET A 67 -11.59 12.10 5.69
N GLY A 68 -12.04 11.46 4.60
CA GLY A 68 -13.11 11.94 3.74
C GLY A 68 -14.44 12.16 4.47
N SER A 69 -14.76 11.33 5.46
CA SER A 69 -16.00 11.46 6.26
C SER A 69 -16.02 12.69 7.18
N THR A 70 -14.93 13.42 7.33
CA THR A 70 -14.90 14.70 8.06
C THR A 70 -15.59 15.83 7.29
N TRP A 71 -15.61 15.79 5.95
CA TRP A 71 -16.10 16.86 5.06
C TRP A 71 -15.47 18.24 5.32
N ASN A 72 -14.23 18.26 5.81
CA ASN A 72 -13.57 19.45 6.34
C ASN A 72 -12.34 19.84 5.49
N GLU A 73 -12.50 20.81 4.58
CA GLU A 73 -11.43 21.31 3.71
C GLU A 73 -10.24 21.90 4.50
N ASP A 74 -10.52 22.65 5.59
CA ASP A 74 -9.45 23.24 6.42
C ASP A 74 -8.59 22.16 7.09
N LEU A 75 -9.23 21.07 7.49
CA LEU A 75 -8.53 19.92 8.07
C LEU A 75 -7.63 19.25 7.02
N PHE A 76 -8.13 19.08 5.78
CA PHE A 76 -7.36 18.54 4.68
C PHE A 76 -6.16 19.40 4.28
N SER A 77 -6.29 20.72 4.34
CA SER A 77 -5.16 21.62 4.14
C SER A 77 -4.07 21.40 5.19
N LYS A 78 -4.44 21.27 6.47
CA LYS A 78 -3.49 20.97 7.56
C LYS A 78 -2.85 19.59 7.45
N ILE A 79 -3.62 18.58 7.02
CA ILE A 79 -3.09 17.23 6.72
C ILE A 79 -2.05 17.32 5.60
N GLY A 80 -2.37 18.04 4.52
CA GLY A 80 -1.44 18.27 3.42
C GLY A 80 -0.15 18.94 3.86
N GLU A 81 -0.23 19.98 4.70
CA GLU A 81 0.95 20.65 5.28
C GLU A 81 1.81 19.67 6.09
N ALA A 82 1.18 18.87 6.95
CA ALA A 82 1.88 17.89 7.77
C ALA A 82 2.56 16.79 6.91
N LEU A 83 1.89 16.31 5.87
CA LEU A 83 2.47 15.36 4.91
C LEU A 83 3.62 15.97 4.11
N GLY A 84 3.52 17.25 3.76
CA GLY A 84 4.62 18.00 3.16
C GLY A 84 5.86 18.09 4.06
N ASP A 85 5.67 18.31 5.36
CA ASP A 85 6.76 18.30 6.36
C ASP A 85 7.38 16.89 6.51
N GLU A 86 6.57 15.83 6.53
CA GLU A 86 7.06 14.42 6.54
C GLU A 86 7.82 14.07 5.25
N ALA A 87 7.36 14.57 4.09
CA ALA A 87 8.03 14.39 2.81
C ALA A 87 9.41 15.08 2.79
N LYS A 88 9.51 16.30 3.33
CA LYS A 88 10.81 16.99 3.47
C LYS A 88 11.77 16.25 4.40
N ASP A 89 11.27 15.65 5.49
CA ASP A 89 12.10 14.81 6.37
C ASP A 89 12.70 13.60 5.64
N LYS A 90 12.02 13.11 4.62
CA LYS A 90 12.45 11.98 3.79
C LYS A 90 13.12 12.38 2.48
N ASP A 91 13.43 13.68 2.32
CA ASP A 91 14.03 14.25 1.11
C ASP A 91 13.22 13.98 -0.18
N VAL A 92 11.89 13.91 -0.05
CA VAL A 92 10.94 13.64 -1.14
C VAL A 92 10.55 14.94 -1.83
N ASP A 93 10.56 14.92 -3.15
CA ASP A 93 10.16 16.02 -4.03
C ASP A 93 8.71 15.90 -4.49
N VAL A 94 8.25 14.66 -4.68
CA VAL A 94 6.92 14.35 -5.19
C VAL A 94 6.27 13.31 -4.29
N LEU A 95 5.18 13.68 -3.66
CA LEU A 95 4.33 12.78 -2.90
C LEU A 95 3.24 12.21 -3.83
N LEU A 96 3.22 10.87 -3.97
CA LEU A 96 2.26 10.15 -4.82
C LEU A 96 0.90 10.04 -4.10
N GLY A 97 0.24 11.16 -4.01
CA GLY A 97 -1.06 11.38 -3.38
C GLY A 97 -1.56 12.80 -3.64
N PRO A 98 -2.86 13.02 -3.49
CA PRO A 98 -3.89 12.13 -2.98
C PRO A 98 -4.39 11.10 -3.98
N THR A 99 -4.99 9.99 -3.47
CA THR A 99 -5.76 9.05 -4.28
C THR A 99 -7.20 9.55 -4.33
N ILE A 100 -7.72 9.83 -5.54
CA ILE A 100 -9.00 10.50 -5.76
C ILE A 100 -9.91 9.79 -6.77
N ASN A 101 -9.75 8.47 -6.90
CA ASN A 101 -10.74 7.62 -7.55
C ASN A 101 -12.01 7.56 -6.69
N LEU A 102 -13.12 7.12 -7.26
CA LEU A 102 -14.43 7.17 -6.61
C LEU A 102 -14.84 5.82 -6.03
N HIS A 103 -15.61 5.83 -4.94
CA HIS A 103 -16.26 4.63 -4.40
C HIS A 103 -17.46 4.24 -5.28
N ARG A 104 -17.19 3.70 -6.47
CA ARG A 104 -18.25 3.35 -7.45
C ARG A 104 -18.98 2.06 -7.13
N HIS A 105 -18.27 1.10 -6.55
CA HIS A 105 -18.81 -0.19 -6.14
C HIS A 105 -18.29 -0.54 -4.75
N PRO A 106 -19.15 -0.94 -3.79
CA PRO A 106 -18.74 -1.10 -2.38
C PRO A 106 -17.71 -2.20 -2.14
N LEU A 107 -17.41 -3.03 -3.14
CA LEU A 107 -16.44 -4.12 -3.05
C LEU A 107 -15.02 -3.72 -3.52
N GLY A 108 -14.81 -2.47 -3.95
CA GLY A 108 -13.50 -2.02 -4.45
C GLY A 108 -12.41 -2.14 -3.40
N GLY A 109 -11.30 -2.82 -3.77
CA GLY A 109 -10.22 -3.17 -2.85
C GLY A 109 -9.40 -1.97 -2.35
N ARG A 110 -9.40 -0.85 -3.08
CA ARG A 110 -8.67 0.38 -2.72
C ARG A 110 -9.55 1.49 -2.13
N HIS A 111 -10.76 1.18 -1.71
CA HIS A 111 -11.65 2.19 -1.13
C HIS A 111 -11.11 2.81 0.16
N PHE A 112 -10.30 2.07 0.92
CA PHE A 112 -9.66 2.59 2.13
C PHE A 112 -8.76 3.82 1.85
N GLU A 113 -8.22 3.96 0.63
CA GLU A 113 -7.33 5.08 0.26
C GLU A 113 -8.01 6.18 -0.55
N ASN A 114 -9.31 6.07 -0.85
CA ASN A 114 -10.13 7.08 -1.53
C ASN A 114 -11.04 7.79 -0.53
N TYR A 115 -11.54 8.99 -0.89
CA TYR A 115 -12.27 9.84 0.07
C TYR A 115 -13.77 9.60 0.09
N SER A 116 -14.43 9.44 -1.06
CA SER A 116 -15.89 9.40 -1.16
C SER A 116 -16.37 8.82 -2.49
N GLU A 117 -17.68 8.58 -2.58
CA GLU A 117 -18.40 8.33 -3.83
C GLU A 117 -18.80 9.63 -4.56
N ASP A 118 -18.85 10.76 -3.83
CA ASP A 118 -19.25 12.06 -4.36
C ASP A 118 -18.04 12.76 -5.02
N PRO A 119 -18.07 12.99 -6.36
CA PRO A 119 -16.94 13.57 -7.08
C PRO A 119 -16.66 15.02 -6.69
N PHE A 120 -17.67 15.80 -6.30
CA PHE A 120 -17.49 17.18 -5.88
C PHE A 120 -16.78 17.25 -4.52
N LEU A 121 -17.23 16.45 -3.54
CA LEU A 121 -16.57 16.34 -2.24
C LEU A 121 -15.11 15.89 -2.41
N VAL A 122 -14.86 14.84 -3.21
CA VAL A 122 -13.50 14.37 -3.50
C VAL A 122 -12.65 15.49 -4.09
N GLY A 123 -13.18 16.25 -5.05
CA GLY A 123 -12.47 17.38 -5.67
C GLY A 123 -12.13 18.49 -4.67
N LYS A 124 -13.05 18.86 -3.76
CA LYS A 124 -12.82 19.87 -2.72
C LYS A 124 -11.73 19.45 -1.74
N LEU A 125 -11.83 18.23 -1.23
CA LEU A 125 -10.85 17.69 -0.29
C LEU A 125 -9.46 17.51 -0.94
N ALA A 126 -9.43 17.02 -2.19
CA ALA A 126 -8.20 16.90 -2.96
C ALA A 126 -7.53 18.25 -3.20
N THR A 127 -8.31 19.27 -3.55
CA THR A 127 -7.82 20.63 -3.75
C THR A 127 -7.14 21.18 -2.47
N ALA A 128 -7.78 21.00 -1.31
CA ALA A 128 -7.22 21.43 -0.03
C ALA A 128 -5.94 20.66 0.32
N TYR A 129 -5.93 19.33 0.12
CA TYR A 129 -4.75 18.49 0.32
C TYR A 129 -3.58 18.94 -0.56
N VAL A 130 -3.81 19.13 -1.88
CA VAL A 130 -2.79 19.56 -2.84
C VAL A 130 -2.17 20.90 -2.41
N LYS A 131 -3.00 21.89 -2.05
CA LYS A 131 -2.52 23.18 -1.57
C LYS A 131 -1.65 23.04 -0.32
N GLY A 132 -2.07 22.20 0.63
CA GLY A 132 -1.32 21.92 1.85
C GLY A 132 0.06 21.31 1.57
N VAL A 133 0.13 20.22 0.82
CA VAL A 133 1.39 19.55 0.45
C VAL A 133 2.31 20.52 -0.30
N GLN A 134 1.79 21.22 -1.29
CA GLN A 134 2.57 22.12 -2.15
C GLN A 134 3.05 23.38 -1.43
N SER A 135 2.41 23.78 -0.32
CA SER A 135 2.88 24.87 0.54
C SER A 135 4.27 24.60 1.14
N LYS A 136 4.69 23.32 1.17
CA LYS A 136 6.02 22.89 1.65
C LYS A 136 7.02 22.66 0.51
N ASN A 137 6.74 23.11 -0.71
CA ASN A 137 7.55 22.83 -1.90
C ASN A 137 7.74 21.31 -2.12
N VAL A 138 6.68 20.54 -1.99
CA VAL A 138 6.57 19.13 -2.38
C VAL A 138 5.46 19.06 -3.41
N SER A 139 5.72 18.45 -4.56
CA SER A 139 4.66 18.23 -5.56
C SER A 139 3.67 17.20 -5.04
N ALA A 140 2.38 17.51 -5.06
CA ALA A 140 1.34 16.51 -4.92
C ALA A 140 1.06 15.86 -6.28
N CYS A 141 0.79 14.55 -6.28
CA CYS A 141 0.50 13.78 -7.49
C CYS A 141 -0.91 13.20 -7.41
N LEU A 142 -1.85 13.81 -8.13
CA LEU A 142 -3.23 13.31 -8.22
C LEU A 142 -3.26 11.93 -8.89
N LYS A 143 -3.90 10.93 -8.26
CA LYS A 143 -3.93 9.57 -8.78
C LYS A 143 -5.26 8.87 -8.53
N HIS A 144 -5.65 7.89 -9.34
CA HIS A 144 -5.02 7.43 -10.58
C HIS A 144 -5.89 7.92 -11.74
N PHE A 145 -5.30 8.63 -12.69
CA PHE A 145 -5.98 9.28 -13.79
C PHE A 145 -6.11 8.32 -14.97
N ILE A 146 -7.27 7.67 -15.20
CA ILE A 146 -8.59 7.93 -14.65
C ILE A 146 -9.43 6.64 -14.54
N ALA A 147 -10.52 6.69 -13.77
CA ALA A 147 -11.52 5.62 -13.67
C ALA A 147 -10.94 4.24 -13.28
N ASN A 148 -9.95 4.23 -12.38
CA ASN A 148 -9.41 3.04 -11.73
C ASN A 148 -10.18 2.76 -10.43
N ASP A 149 -11.46 2.40 -10.55
CA ASP A 149 -12.37 2.21 -9.42
C ASP A 149 -12.56 0.73 -9.03
N THR A 150 -11.87 -0.18 -9.74
CA THR A 150 -11.84 -1.63 -9.50
C THR A 150 -10.42 -2.14 -9.64
N GLU A 151 -10.10 -3.16 -8.89
CA GLU A 151 -8.80 -3.84 -8.95
C GLU A 151 -8.84 -5.11 -9.82
N PHE A 152 -10.04 -5.59 -10.16
CA PHE A 152 -10.23 -6.75 -11.02
C PHE A 152 -9.64 -6.50 -12.41
N GLU A 153 -8.66 -7.33 -12.79
CA GLU A 153 -7.96 -7.23 -14.09
C GLU A 153 -7.47 -5.81 -14.42
N ARG A 154 -7.09 -5.02 -13.43
CA ARG A 154 -6.78 -3.59 -13.55
C ARG A 154 -5.75 -3.23 -14.63
N HIS A 155 -4.89 -4.20 -15.01
CA HIS A 155 -3.90 -4.00 -16.10
C HIS A 155 -4.47 -4.22 -17.50
N THR A 156 -5.68 -4.75 -17.63
CA THR A 156 -6.28 -5.11 -18.94
C THR A 156 -7.70 -4.64 -19.12
N VAL A 157 -8.43 -4.40 -18.02
CA VAL A 157 -9.83 -3.95 -18.03
C VAL A 157 -9.98 -2.60 -18.73
N SER A 158 -11.10 -2.41 -19.43
CA SER A 158 -11.49 -1.12 -20.00
C SER A 158 -12.68 -0.54 -19.23
N SER A 159 -12.50 0.62 -18.62
CA SER A 159 -13.58 1.43 -18.07
C SER A 159 -14.25 2.15 -19.24
N ASN A 160 -15.45 1.67 -19.62
CA ASN A 160 -16.19 2.24 -20.74
C ASN A 160 -17.18 3.28 -20.23
N VAL A 161 -16.93 4.54 -20.55
CA VAL A 161 -17.65 5.69 -20.00
C VAL A 161 -18.03 6.64 -21.13
N ASP A 162 -19.28 7.10 -21.16
CA ASP A 162 -19.71 8.14 -22.08
C ASP A 162 -19.13 9.51 -21.69
N GLU A 163 -19.06 10.43 -22.64
CA GLU A 163 -18.43 11.75 -22.50
C GLU A 163 -19.03 12.56 -21.35
N ARG A 164 -20.35 12.55 -21.17
CA ARG A 164 -21.02 13.31 -20.12
C ARG A 164 -20.67 12.77 -18.74
N THR A 165 -20.77 11.45 -18.55
CA THR A 165 -20.41 10.78 -17.30
C THR A 165 -18.93 10.95 -17.00
N LEU A 166 -18.07 10.88 -18.02
CA LEU A 166 -16.64 11.09 -17.87
C LEU A 166 -16.36 12.49 -17.29
N ARG A 167 -16.97 13.54 -17.85
CA ARG A 167 -16.74 14.92 -17.43
C ARG A 167 -17.40 15.28 -16.11
N GLU A 168 -18.64 14.88 -15.88
CA GLU A 168 -19.40 15.28 -14.69
C GLU A 168 -19.04 14.46 -13.45
N VAL A 169 -18.49 13.26 -13.62
CA VAL A 169 -18.20 12.33 -12.49
C VAL A 169 -16.72 12.06 -12.35
N TYR A 170 -16.07 11.46 -13.36
CA TYR A 170 -14.71 10.97 -13.20
C TYR A 170 -13.63 12.05 -13.32
N LEU A 171 -13.79 12.99 -14.25
CA LEU A 171 -12.84 14.09 -14.46
C LEU A 171 -12.96 15.19 -13.42
N LEU A 172 -14.15 15.45 -12.88
CA LEU A 172 -14.43 16.57 -11.98
C LEU A 172 -13.43 16.66 -10.79
N PRO A 173 -13.12 15.60 -10.04
CA PRO A 173 -12.15 15.69 -8.93
C PRO A 173 -10.75 16.11 -9.40
N PHE A 174 -10.32 15.59 -10.54
CA PHE A 174 -9.02 15.89 -11.13
C PHE A 174 -8.97 17.31 -11.68
N GLU A 175 -10.02 17.77 -12.37
CA GLU A 175 -10.16 19.14 -12.86
C GLU A 175 -9.99 20.13 -11.71
N MET A 176 -10.72 19.95 -10.60
CA MET A 176 -10.61 20.80 -9.41
C MET A 176 -9.20 20.76 -8.80
N GLY A 177 -8.61 19.56 -8.67
CA GLY A 177 -7.26 19.40 -8.16
C GLY A 177 -6.18 20.05 -9.05
N VAL A 178 -6.39 20.07 -10.36
CA VAL A 178 -5.50 20.74 -11.33
C VAL A 178 -5.75 22.23 -11.39
N ILE A 179 -6.98 22.67 -11.61
CA ILE A 179 -7.30 24.09 -11.84
C ILE A 179 -7.25 24.91 -10.55
N GLU A 180 -7.91 24.42 -9.48
CA GLU A 180 -7.99 25.14 -8.20
C GLU A 180 -6.81 24.79 -7.28
N GLY A 181 -6.39 23.51 -7.25
CA GLY A 181 -5.29 23.00 -6.43
C GLY A 181 -3.92 23.30 -7.00
N LYS A 182 -3.80 23.53 -8.31
CA LYS A 182 -2.53 23.75 -9.02
C LYS A 182 -1.55 22.59 -8.86
N SER A 183 -2.05 21.35 -8.88
CA SER A 183 -1.21 20.16 -8.78
C SER A 183 -0.07 20.19 -9.80
N LYS A 184 1.12 19.74 -9.38
CA LYS A 184 2.33 19.73 -10.22
C LYS A 184 2.62 18.39 -10.84
N SER A 185 1.91 17.35 -10.45
CA SER A 185 1.99 16.04 -11.10
C SER A 185 0.65 15.30 -11.07
N VAL A 186 0.47 14.41 -12.04
CA VAL A 186 -0.68 13.52 -12.18
C VAL A 186 -0.16 12.14 -12.55
N MET A 187 -0.72 11.08 -11.96
CA MET A 187 -0.36 9.70 -12.29
C MET A 187 -1.44 9.08 -13.16
N SER A 188 -1.07 8.59 -14.35
CA SER A 188 -1.98 7.84 -15.22
C SER A 188 -2.28 6.45 -14.65
N ALA A 189 -3.53 6.01 -14.78
CA ALA A 189 -3.99 4.73 -14.23
C ALA A 189 -3.52 3.52 -15.06
N TYR A 190 -3.62 2.32 -14.46
CA TYR A 190 -3.29 1.05 -15.12
C TYR A 190 -4.27 0.67 -16.22
N ASN A 191 -5.56 0.93 -15.99
CA ASN A 191 -6.66 0.49 -16.84
C ASN A 191 -6.73 1.25 -18.17
N LYS A 192 -7.55 0.72 -19.05
CA LYS A 192 -7.98 1.43 -20.25
C LYS A 192 -9.20 2.29 -19.96
N LEU A 193 -9.28 3.42 -20.62
CA LEU A 193 -10.51 4.21 -20.78
C LEU A 193 -10.99 4.06 -22.22
N ASN A 194 -12.23 3.55 -22.43
CA ASN A 194 -12.79 3.35 -23.75
C ASN A 194 -11.84 2.61 -24.72
N ASN A 195 -11.19 1.53 -24.22
CA ASN A 195 -10.25 0.66 -24.91
C ASN A 195 -8.84 1.21 -25.16
N ILE A 196 -8.52 2.42 -24.72
CA ILE A 196 -7.16 3.01 -24.83
C ILE A 196 -6.55 3.06 -23.43
N TYR A 197 -5.30 2.60 -23.27
CA TYR A 197 -4.61 2.70 -21.98
C TYR A 197 -4.51 4.16 -21.52
N CYS A 198 -4.77 4.42 -20.26
CA CYS A 198 -4.71 5.77 -19.70
C CYS A 198 -3.35 6.45 -19.92
N SER A 199 -2.25 5.68 -19.91
CA SER A 199 -0.90 6.20 -20.17
C SER A 199 -0.65 6.62 -21.63
N SER A 200 -1.45 6.14 -22.59
CA SER A 200 -1.33 6.48 -24.02
C SER A 200 -2.54 7.24 -24.58
N HIS A 201 -3.44 7.69 -23.70
CA HIS A 201 -4.72 8.30 -24.10
C HIS A 201 -4.57 9.79 -24.43
N LYS A 202 -4.32 10.10 -25.71
CA LYS A 202 -4.02 11.46 -26.17
C LYS A 202 -5.12 12.47 -25.80
N GLU A 203 -6.41 12.15 -26.07
CA GLU A 203 -7.52 13.05 -25.74
C GLU A 203 -7.52 13.37 -24.24
N LEU A 204 -7.29 12.37 -23.39
CA LEU A 204 -7.28 12.52 -21.93
C LEU A 204 -6.08 13.35 -21.44
N LEU A 205 -4.86 12.97 -21.86
CA LEU A 205 -3.63 13.55 -21.31
C LEU A 205 -3.20 14.84 -22.01
N VAL A 206 -3.46 14.96 -23.33
CA VAL A 206 -3.04 16.15 -24.09
C VAL A 206 -4.19 17.12 -24.21
N ASP A 207 -5.33 16.67 -24.76
CA ASP A 207 -6.38 17.61 -25.16
C ASP A 207 -7.14 18.13 -23.94
N ILE A 208 -7.54 17.27 -22.99
CA ILE A 208 -8.24 17.67 -21.77
C ILE A 208 -7.25 18.18 -20.70
N LEU A 209 -6.35 17.31 -20.21
CA LEU A 209 -5.52 17.65 -19.05
C LEU A 209 -4.56 18.83 -19.35
N LYS A 210 -3.74 18.71 -20.42
CA LYS A 210 -2.69 19.71 -20.70
C LYS A 210 -3.22 20.96 -21.38
N ASN A 211 -4.12 20.82 -22.37
CA ASN A 211 -4.58 21.94 -23.18
C ASN A 211 -5.82 22.62 -22.57
N GLU A 212 -6.92 21.87 -22.31
CA GLU A 212 -8.17 22.44 -21.81
C GLU A 212 -8.02 23.00 -20.38
N TRP A 213 -7.42 22.21 -19.48
CA TRP A 213 -7.22 22.62 -18.08
C TRP A 213 -5.93 23.42 -17.84
N GLY A 214 -5.06 23.51 -18.84
CA GLY A 214 -3.80 24.25 -18.74
C GLY A 214 -2.81 23.64 -17.76
N PHE A 215 -2.79 22.33 -17.61
CA PHE A 215 -1.86 21.63 -16.72
C PHE A 215 -0.42 21.81 -17.18
N ASP A 216 0.41 22.45 -16.35
CA ASP A 216 1.81 22.75 -16.64
C ASP A 216 2.82 21.83 -15.92
N GLY A 217 2.33 20.88 -15.14
CA GLY A 217 3.12 19.81 -14.51
C GLY A 217 3.41 18.65 -15.45
N TYR A 218 3.88 17.52 -14.90
CA TYR A 218 4.13 16.30 -15.67
C TYR A 218 3.13 15.18 -15.34
N VAL A 219 2.91 14.30 -16.31
CA VAL A 219 2.18 13.04 -16.14
C VAL A 219 3.19 11.91 -15.95
N VAL A 220 3.10 11.20 -14.83
CA VAL A 220 3.87 9.97 -14.55
C VAL A 220 2.97 8.75 -14.79
N SER A 221 3.52 7.66 -15.28
CA SER A 221 2.81 6.38 -15.31
C SER A 221 2.65 5.82 -13.90
N ASP A 222 1.58 5.12 -13.62
CA ASP A 222 1.61 4.17 -12.51
C ASP A 222 2.71 3.13 -12.73
N TRP A 223 3.15 2.45 -11.67
CA TRP A 223 4.36 1.61 -11.68
C TRP A 223 4.23 0.42 -12.63
N GLY A 224 4.82 0.55 -13.83
CA GLY A 224 4.72 -0.43 -14.91
C GLY A 224 3.51 -0.26 -15.84
N ALA A 225 2.75 0.83 -15.73
CA ALA A 225 1.60 1.11 -16.59
C ALA A 225 1.96 1.65 -17.98
N ALA A 226 3.22 1.99 -18.23
CA ALA A 226 3.71 2.35 -19.55
C ALA A 226 4.01 1.07 -20.35
N LEU A 227 3.13 0.71 -21.29
CA LEU A 227 3.24 -0.54 -22.05
C LEU A 227 3.67 -0.35 -23.51
N GLU A 228 3.49 0.87 -24.06
CA GLU A 228 3.63 1.20 -25.47
C GLU A 228 4.66 2.31 -25.64
N THR A 229 5.50 2.25 -26.68
CA THR A 229 6.56 3.25 -26.92
C THR A 229 6.03 4.51 -27.56
N ILE A 230 5.48 4.38 -28.77
CA ILE A 230 5.07 5.51 -29.63
C ILE A 230 3.79 6.13 -29.09
N GLU A 231 2.82 5.28 -28.72
CA GLU A 231 1.53 5.69 -28.23
C GLU A 231 1.65 6.47 -26.90
N ASN A 232 2.48 6.00 -25.96
CA ASN A 232 2.75 6.74 -24.72
C ASN A 232 3.44 8.09 -24.99
N ALA A 233 4.40 8.12 -25.92
CA ALA A 233 5.10 9.35 -26.27
C ALA A 233 4.14 10.39 -26.89
N ASN A 234 3.36 10.00 -27.89
CA ASN A 234 2.41 10.86 -28.59
C ASN A 234 1.13 11.09 -27.77
N GLY A 235 0.78 10.15 -26.89
CA GLY A 235 -0.41 10.18 -26.03
C GLY A 235 -0.30 11.11 -24.82
N GLY A 236 0.90 11.62 -24.49
CA GLY A 236 1.03 12.65 -23.46
C GLY A 236 1.65 12.21 -22.14
N LEU A 237 2.05 10.94 -21.97
CA LEU A 237 2.84 10.50 -20.81
C LEU A 237 4.19 11.22 -20.81
N ASP A 238 4.65 11.73 -19.66
CA ASP A 238 5.90 12.48 -19.56
C ASP A 238 7.03 11.69 -18.88
N LEU A 239 6.70 10.81 -17.94
CA LEU A 239 7.67 10.04 -17.17
C LEU A 239 7.22 8.59 -16.99
N GLU A 240 8.06 7.65 -17.41
CA GLU A 240 7.87 6.22 -17.21
C GLU A 240 8.46 5.80 -15.86
N MET A 241 7.64 5.18 -15.00
CA MET A 241 8.06 4.58 -13.73
C MET A 241 7.62 3.11 -13.61
N PRO A 242 8.31 2.26 -12.86
CA PRO A 242 9.62 2.48 -12.23
C PRO A 242 10.77 2.39 -13.22
N GLY A 243 11.95 2.84 -12.80
CA GLY A 243 13.17 2.64 -13.55
C GLY A 243 13.88 1.31 -13.25
N PRO A 244 14.82 0.92 -14.18
CA PRO A 244 15.00 1.49 -15.52
C PRO A 244 13.80 1.20 -16.42
N GLY A 245 13.46 2.17 -17.28
CA GLY A 245 12.33 2.06 -18.18
C GLY A 245 12.43 0.88 -19.17
N ASN A 246 11.28 0.34 -19.56
CA ASN A 246 11.21 -0.78 -20.52
C ASN A 246 10.62 -0.39 -21.87
N THR A 247 9.88 0.71 -21.93
CA THR A 247 9.15 1.15 -23.13
C THR A 247 9.89 2.23 -23.89
N TRP A 248 10.70 3.03 -23.21
CA TRP A 248 11.47 4.11 -23.83
C TRP A 248 12.96 3.74 -23.98
N GLY A 249 13.89 4.63 -23.74
CA GLY A 249 15.31 4.36 -24.01
C GLY A 249 15.60 4.19 -25.50
N GLU A 250 16.26 3.12 -25.89
CA GLU A 250 16.64 2.84 -27.29
C GLU A 250 15.43 2.74 -28.24
N LYS A 251 14.31 2.16 -27.77
CA LYS A 251 13.08 2.07 -28.58
C LYS A 251 12.53 3.44 -28.95
N LEU A 252 12.55 4.39 -28.01
CA LEU A 252 12.09 5.75 -28.27
C LEU A 252 13.06 6.50 -29.20
N LEU A 253 14.38 6.27 -29.06
CA LEU A 253 15.39 6.83 -29.95
C LEU A 253 15.15 6.38 -31.41
N ILE A 254 14.89 5.09 -31.61
CA ILE A 254 14.54 4.55 -32.93
C ILE A 254 13.27 5.21 -33.47
N ALA A 255 12.20 5.28 -32.66
CA ALA A 255 10.93 5.88 -33.08
C ALA A 255 11.06 7.35 -33.51
N ILE A 256 11.96 8.11 -32.86
CA ILE A 256 12.27 9.49 -33.24
C ILE A 256 13.05 9.52 -34.56
N SER A 257 14.05 8.66 -34.74
CA SER A 257 14.83 8.58 -35.96
C SER A 257 14.01 8.21 -37.20
N GLU A 258 12.95 7.42 -36.99
CA GLU A 258 11.97 7.04 -38.01
C GLU A 258 10.87 8.09 -38.23
N GLY A 259 10.86 9.19 -37.47
CA GLY A 259 9.89 10.27 -37.56
C GLY A 259 8.50 9.93 -36.98
N LEU A 260 8.37 8.83 -36.22
CA LEU A 260 7.13 8.40 -35.57
C LEU A 260 6.81 9.21 -34.33
N VAL A 261 7.84 9.78 -33.68
CA VAL A 261 7.75 10.71 -32.55
C VAL A 261 8.58 11.94 -32.86
N LYS A 262 8.02 13.13 -32.68
CA LYS A 262 8.72 14.39 -32.90
C LYS A 262 9.57 14.79 -31.69
N GLU A 263 10.76 15.34 -31.92
CA GLU A 263 11.66 15.78 -30.84
C GLU A 263 11.04 16.91 -29.98
N GLU A 264 10.19 17.76 -30.57
CA GLU A 264 9.47 18.81 -29.83
C GLU A 264 8.59 18.24 -28.70
N ILE A 265 8.02 17.04 -28.92
CA ILE A 265 7.24 16.32 -27.89
C ILE A 265 8.16 15.92 -26.72
N ILE A 266 9.36 15.46 -27.02
CA ILE A 266 10.38 15.08 -26.02
C ILE A 266 10.82 16.32 -25.24
N ASN A 267 11.07 17.43 -25.94
CA ASN A 267 11.45 18.69 -25.32
C ASN A 267 10.38 19.20 -24.34
N ASP A 268 9.08 19.12 -24.68
CA ASP A 268 7.99 19.49 -23.76
C ASP A 268 7.98 18.62 -22.51
N LYS A 269 8.12 17.30 -22.64
CA LYS A 269 8.16 16.37 -21.49
C LYS A 269 9.32 16.68 -20.55
N VAL A 270 10.51 16.87 -21.08
CA VAL A 270 11.70 17.25 -20.28
C VAL A 270 11.46 18.57 -19.55
N LYS A 271 10.91 19.59 -20.23
CA LYS A 271 10.58 20.88 -19.59
C LYS A 271 9.63 20.70 -18.40
N ARG A 272 8.62 19.85 -18.52
CA ARG A 272 7.65 19.57 -17.45
C ARG A 272 8.31 18.93 -16.23
N ILE A 273 9.17 17.94 -16.43
CA ILE A 273 9.93 17.28 -15.36
C ILE A 273 10.85 18.28 -14.65
N LEU A 274 11.62 19.08 -15.43
CA LEU A 274 12.53 20.10 -14.88
C LEU A 274 11.78 21.17 -14.06
N LYS A 275 10.58 21.61 -14.49
CA LYS A 275 9.74 22.54 -13.73
C LYS A 275 9.38 22.01 -12.34
N VAL A 276 9.09 20.71 -12.22
CA VAL A 276 8.78 20.11 -10.91
C VAL A 276 10.02 20.02 -10.03
N GLY A 277 11.18 19.70 -10.60
CA GLY A 277 12.46 19.75 -9.90
C GLY A 277 12.82 21.16 -9.42
N GLU A 278 12.52 22.20 -10.21
CA GLU A 278 12.67 23.60 -9.79
C GLU A 278 11.70 23.96 -8.68
N PHE A 279 10.41 23.60 -8.82
CA PHE A 279 9.37 23.83 -7.80
C PHE A 279 9.73 23.22 -6.45
N SER A 280 10.21 21.98 -6.41
CA SER A 280 10.60 21.30 -5.17
C SER A 280 11.87 21.88 -4.54
N GLY A 281 12.61 22.72 -5.29
CA GLY A 281 13.89 23.28 -4.88
C GLY A 281 15.07 22.30 -5.05
N ARG A 282 14.90 21.19 -5.77
CA ARG A 282 15.92 20.16 -5.95
C ARG A 282 17.18 20.68 -6.64
N PHE A 283 17.06 21.64 -7.52
CA PHE A 283 18.21 22.31 -8.15
C PHE A 283 19.09 23.13 -7.19
N ASN A 284 18.61 23.46 -5.98
CA ASN A 284 19.41 24.14 -4.97
C ASN A 284 20.23 23.17 -4.10
N SER A 285 19.95 21.85 -4.18
CA SER A 285 20.64 20.81 -3.42
C SER A 285 20.58 19.52 -4.22
N SER A 286 21.60 19.32 -5.07
CA SER A 286 21.65 18.19 -6.00
C SER A 286 21.96 16.84 -5.34
N GLU A 287 22.42 16.85 -4.08
CA GLU A 287 22.71 15.62 -3.33
C GLU A 287 21.46 15.13 -2.60
N ASN A 288 21.20 13.82 -2.70
CA ASN A 288 20.16 13.16 -1.94
C ASN A 288 20.55 13.11 -0.47
N LYS A 289 19.66 13.56 0.41
CA LYS A 289 19.85 13.55 1.85
C LYS A 289 19.31 12.24 2.44
N PRO A 290 19.95 11.72 3.51
CA PRO A 290 19.41 10.57 4.22
C PRO A 290 18.04 10.89 4.82
N GLU A 291 17.12 9.93 4.74
CA GLU A 291 15.79 10.05 5.34
C GLU A 291 15.87 10.21 6.86
N LYS A 292 14.99 11.04 7.39
CA LYS A 292 14.82 11.26 8.83
C LYS A 292 13.43 10.81 9.28
N SER A 293 13.30 10.61 10.58
CA SER A 293 12.04 10.28 11.25
C SER A 293 11.88 11.25 12.43
N ASN A 294 10.99 12.23 12.28
CA ASN A 294 10.78 13.28 13.27
C ASN A 294 9.35 13.20 13.82
N ILE A 295 9.21 12.84 15.09
CA ILE A 295 7.90 12.84 15.77
C ILE A 295 7.55 14.26 16.17
N ARG A 296 6.43 14.81 15.64
CA ARG A 296 5.92 16.13 15.96
C ARG A 296 4.64 16.04 16.78
N GLN A 297 4.61 16.70 17.92
CA GLN A 297 3.42 16.73 18.78
C GLN A 297 2.21 17.38 18.05
N SER A 298 2.45 18.39 17.21
CA SER A 298 1.41 18.99 16.38
C SER A 298 0.76 18.01 15.41
N HIS A 299 1.56 17.10 14.80
CA HIS A 299 1.03 16.04 13.94
C HIS A 299 0.22 15.04 14.75
N ASN A 300 0.69 14.63 15.93
CA ASN A 300 -0.05 13.73 16.81
C ASN A 300 -1.40 14.30 17.23
N GLN A 301 -1.45 15.60 17.56
CA GLN A 301 -2.71 16.28 17.88
C GLN A 301 -3.64 16.36 16.67
N LEU A 302 -3.10 16.67 15.49
CA LEU A 302 -3.86 16.71 14.25
C LEU A 302 -4.41 15.33 13.89
N LEU A 303 -3.61 14.26 13.99
CA LEU A 303 -4.03 12.85 13.81
C LEU A 303 -5.24 12.51 14.67
N ARG A 304 -5.19 12.88 15.97
CA ARG A 304 -6.28 12.65 16.90
C ARG A 304 -7.55 13.43 16.50
N ASN A 305 -7.41 14.70 16.12
CA ASN A 305 -8.54 15.52 15.70
C ASN A 305 -9.21 14.93 14.47
N VAL A 306 -8.42 14.54 13.45
CA VAL A 306 -8.93 13.87 12.23
C VAL A 306 -9.71 12.61 12.56
N ALA A 307 -9.16 11.77 13.44
CA ALA A 307 -9.83 10.53 13.84
C ALA A 307 -11.17 10.81 14.56
N CYS A 308 -11.18 11.81 15.47
CA CYS A 308 -12.40 12.18 16.19
C CYS A 308 -13.47 12.75 15.26
N GLU A 309 -13.10 13.64 14.32
CA GLU A 309 -14.07 14.25 13.39
C GLU A 309 -14.57 13.26 12.32
N GLY A 310 -13.73 12.28 11.93
CA GLY A 310 -14.08 11.31 10.91
C GLY A 310 -14.94 10.13 11.39
N MET A 311 -14.99 9.87 12.71
CA MET A 311 -15.84 8.81 13.25
C MET A 311 -17.32 9.17 13.18
N VAL A 312 -18.14 8.28 12.58
CA VAL A 312 -19.57 8.49 12.38
C VAL A 312 -20.39 7.64 13.36
N LEU A 313 -21.20 8.29 14.19
CA LEU A 313 -22.15 7.63 15.09
C LEU A 313 -23.45 7.30 14.31
N LEU A 314 -23.55 6.09 13.77
CA LEU A 314 -24.69 5.68 12.94
C LEU A 314 -25.97 5.46 13.74
N LYS A 315 -25.85 4.96 14.97
CA LYS A 315 -26.99 4.66 15.85
C LYS A 315 -26.59 4.81 17.31
N ASN A 316 -27.42 5.49 18.11
CA ASN A 316 -27.30 5.54 19.57
C ASN A 316 -28.66 5.57 20.24
N GLU A 317 -28.98 4.54 20.98
CA GLU A 317 -30.23 4.43 21.77
C GLU A 317 -29.97 4.70 23.27
N ASN A 318 -29.31 5.82 23.55
CA ASN A 318 -28.91 6.25 24.91
C ASN A 318 -27.88 5.33 25.60
N VAL A 319 -27.08 4.59 24.81
CA VAL A 319 -25.97 3.78 25.33
C VAL A 319 -24.71 4.62 25.51
N LEU A 320 -24.47 5.55 24.60
CA LEU A 320 -23.32 6.45 24.65
C LEU A 320 -23.75 7.90 24.96
N PRO A 321 -22.96 8.64 25.76
CA PRO A 321 -21.76 8.19 26.48
C PRO A 321 -22.10 7.20 27.59
N PHE A 322 -21.19 6.29 27.90
CA PHE A 322 -21.32 5.44 29.08
C PHE A 322 -21.38 6.28 30.36
N ASP A 323 -22.26 5.90 31.28
CA ASP A 323 -22.24 6.43 32.65
C ASP A 323 -21.15 5.71 33.46
N GLU A 324 -20.00 6.35 33.62
CA GLU A 324 -18.84 5.80 34.29
C GLU A 324 -19.15 5.36 35.75
N ASN A 325 -20.18 5.92 36.39
CA ASN A 325 -20.58 5.52 37.75
C ASN A 325 -21.36 4.19 37.81
N LYS A 326 -21.84 3.70 36.66
CA LYS A 326 -22.59 2.47 36.55
C LYS A 326 -21.82 1.28 36.00
N ILE A 327 -20.58 1.52 35.54
CA ILE A 327 -19.74 0.49 34.94
C ILE A 327 -18.58 0.18 35.87
N ASN A 328 -18.43 -1.09 36.25
CA ASN A 328 -17.27 -1.59 36.99
C ASN A 328 -16.46 -2.56 36.15
N LYS A 329 -17.11 -3.24 35.19
CA LYS A 329 -16.49 -4.23 34.31
C LYS A 329 -16.80 -3.93 32.87
N LEU A 330 -15.77 -3.66 32.10
CA LEU A 330 -15.86 -3.41 30.65
C LEU A 330 -15.25 -4.59 29.89
N ALA A 331 -16.00 -5.16 28.96
CA ALA A 331 -15.49 -6.13 28.01
C ALA A 331 -15.16 -5.44 26.68
N VAL A 332 -13.97 -5.71 26.15
CA VAL A 332 -13.54 -5.27 24.81
C VAL A 332 -13.33 -6.51 23.97
N ILE A 333 -14.22 -6.73 23.01
CA ILE A 333 -14.32 -7.96 22.24
C ILE A 333 -14.06 -7.67 20.76
N GLY A 334 -13.49 -8.62 20.06
CA GLY A 334 -13.33 -8.57 18.62
C GLY A 334 -11.90 -8.65 18.14
N PRO A 335 -11.70 -9.14 16.90
CA PRO A 335 -10.37 -9.37 16.33
C PRO A 335 -9.57 -8.08 16.14
N ASN A 336 -10.24 -6.96 15.85
CA ASN A 336 -9.61 -5.67 15.63
C ASN A 336 -9.36 -4.87 16.93
N ALA A 337 -9.74 -5.41 18.09
CA ALA A 337 -9.56 -4.72 19.37
C ALA A 337 -8.09 -4.51 19.76
N LYS A 338 -7.26 -5.56 19.60
CA LYS A 338 -5.81 -5.53 19.87
C LYS A 338 -4.95 -5.43 18.62
N ASN A 339 -5.52 -5.72 17.45
CA ASN A 339 -4.81 -5.73 16.17
C ASN A 339 -5.59 -4.87 15.16
N SER A 340 -5.80 -3.59 15.50
CA SER A 340 -6.48 -2.65 14.60
C SER A 340 -5.69 -2.41 13.33
N GLN A 341 -6.41 -2.25 12.23
CA GLN A 341 -5.83 -1.92 10.93
C GLN A 341 -5.77 -0.40 10.78
N ILE A 342 -4.60 0.11 10.35
CA ILE A 342 -4.41 1.55 10.11
C ILE A 342 -4.50 1.91 8.64
N ILE A 343 -4.36 0.91 7.76
CA ILE A 343 -4.46 1.04 6.29
C ILE A 343 -4.64 -0.35 5.67
N GLY A 344 -5.12 -0.41 4.43
CA GLY A 344 -5.35 -1.65 3.69
C GLY A 344 -4.12 -2.25 3.00
N GLY A 345 -2.91 -1.75 3.25
CA GLY A 345 -1.70 -2.32 2.64
C GLY A 345 -1.39 -1.76 1.25
N GLY A 346 -0.74 -2.58 0.41
CA GLY A 346 -0.36 -2.19 -0.96
C GLY A 346 0.69 -1.09 -1.02
N SER A 347 0.64 -0.26 -2.08
CA SER A 347 1.54 0.88 -2.27
C SER A 347 1.35 1.94 -1.18
N ALA A 348 0.15 2.08 -0.62
CA ALA A 348 -0.15 3.00 0.46
C ALA A 348 0.50 2.63 1.81
N SER A 349 1.07 1.43 1.95
CA SER A 349 1.72 0.98 3.19
C SER A 349 2.87 1.87 3.61
N LEU A 350 3.00 2.10 4.91
CA LEU A 350 4.10 2.84 5.50
C LEU A 350 4.43 2.29 6.91
N LYS A 351 5.58 2.66 7.43
CA LYS A 351 5.95 2.39 8.82
C LYS A 351 5.53 3.58 9.69
N PRO A 352 4.50 3.43 10.57
CA PRO A 352 4.06 4.53 11.42
C PRO A 352 5.07 4.80 12.54
N HIS A 353 5.06 6.03 13.10
CA HIS A 353 5.84 6.36 14.30
C HIS A 353 5.37 5.52 15.50
N TYR A 354 4.07 5.32 15.62
CA TYR A 354 3.42 4.50 16.63
C TYR A 354 2.06 4.02 16.09
N GLN A 355 1.55 2.99 16.72
CA GLN A 355 0.20 2.49 16.48
C GLN A 355 -0.51 2.33 17.81
N ILE A 356 -1.77 2.78 17.90
CA ILE A 356 -2.61 2.64 19.09
C ILE A 356 -3.75 1.69 18.76
N HIS A 357 -3.86 0.63 19.55
CA HIS A 357 -4.97 -0.31 19.45
C HIS A 357 -6.10 0.08 20.40
N PRO A 358 -7.37 -0.07 20.01
CA PRO A 358 -8.52 0.32 20.85
C PRO A 358 -8.49 -0.27 22.26
N TYR A 359 -8.14 -1.54 22.39
CA TYR A 359 -8.03 -2.19 23.70
C TYR A 359 -7.00 -1.51 24.61
N ASP A 360 -5.82 -1.21 24.05
CA ASP A 360 -4.73 -0.61 24.83
C ASP A 360 -5.08 0.82 25.25
N ALA A 361 -5.69 1.60 24.34
CA ALA A 361 -6.16 2.96 24.63
C ALA A 361 -7.25 2.99 25.72
N LEU A 362 -8.22 2.05 25.67
CA LEU A 362 -9.26 1.93 26.68
C LEU A 362 -8.67 1.51 28.02
N LYS A 363 -7.71 0.58 28.02
CA LYS A 363 -7.03 0.12 29.21
C LYS A 363 -6.22 1.24 29.85
N GLU A 364 -5.44 1.99 29.08
CA GLU A 364 -4.66 3.13 29.56
C GLU A 364 -5.55 4.20 30.20
N ARG A 365 -6.71 4.49 29.58
CA ARG A 365 -7.60 5.55 30.05
C ARG A 365 -8.45 5.15 31.27
N PHE A 366 -8.90 3.91 31.37
CA PHE A 366 -9.95 3.50 32.28
C PHE A 366 -9.57 2.39 33.28
N SER A 367 -8.31 1.87 33.28
CA SER A 367 -7.93 0.78 34.18
C SER A 367 -8.05 1.12 35.66
N ASP A 368 -8.00 2.38 36.03
CA ASP A 368 -8.19 2.84 37.41
C ASP A 368 -9.67 2.87 37.82
N ASN A 369 -10.59 2.95 36.83
CA ASN A 369 -12.02 3.08 37.03
C ASN A 369 -12.74 1.75 36.85
N PHE A 370 -12.30 0.93 35.88
CA PHE A 370 -12.97 -0.30 35.45
C PHE A 370 -12.04 -1.50 35.42
N SER A 371 -12.56 -2.68 35.72
CA SER A 371 -11.92 -3.93 35.32
C SER A 371 -12.15 -4.16 33.82
N ILE A 372 -11.08 -4.19 33.02
CA ILE A 372 -11.17 -4.35 31.56
C ILE A 372 -10.73 -5.76 31.16
N SER A 373 -11.65 -6.52 30.56
CA SER A 373 -11.40 -7.85 30.01
C SER A 373 -11.40 -7.83 28.49
N HIS A 374 -10.80 -8.84 27.86
CA HIS A 374 -10.73 -8.96 26.41
C HIS A 374 -10.95 -10.41 25.96
N ALA A 375 -11.62 -10.55 24.82
CA ALA A 375 -11.68 -11.78 24.04
C ALA A 375 -11.61 -11.46 22.54
N GLU A 376 -10.92 -12.28 21.77
CA GLU A 376 -10.83 -12.09 20.31
C GLU A 376 -12.16 -12.40 19.60
N GLY A 377 -12.81 -13.47 19.99
CA GLY A 377 -14.15 -13.87 19.54
C GLY A 377 -14.23 -14.46 18.13
N ALA A 378 -13.47 -13.91 17.19
CA ALA A 378 -13.39 -14.38 15.81
C ALA A 378 -11.99 -14.12 15.24
N LYS A 379 -11.62 -14.85 14.20
CA LYS A 379 -10.42 -14.58 13.39
C LYS A 379 -10.75 -13.62 12.24
N THR A 380 -9.73 -12.96 11.67
CA THR A 380 -9.84 -12.17 10.44
C THR A 380 -8.95 -12.68 9.34
N ASN A 381 -8.13 -13.68 9.61
CA ASN A 381 -7.12 -14.17 8.68
C ASN A 381 -7.73 -14.76 7.41
N LYS A 382 -7.37 -14.23 6.24
CA LYS A 382 -7.54 -14.87 4.93
C LYS A 382 -6.39 -15.83 4.66
N PHE A 383 -5.19 -15.35 4.97
CA PHE A 383 -3.95 -16.13 4.90
C PHE A 383 -3.50 -16.53 6.31
N LEU A 384 -2.83 -17.68 6.42
CA LEU A 384 -2.40 -18.16 7.73
C LEU A 384 -1.36 -17.22 8.35
N PRO A 385 -1.39 -17.03 9.68
CA PRO A 385 -0.44 -16.17 10.36
C PRO A 385 0.99 -16.71 10.23
N LYS A 386 1.98 -15.84 10.43
CA LYS A 386 3.38 -16.23 10.45
C LYS A 386 3.65 -17.30 11.52
N LEU A 387 4.69 -18.10 11.31
CA LEU A 387 5.21 -18.96 12.36
C LEU A 387 5.67 -18.08 13.52
N ASP A 388 5.34 -18.49 14.76
CA ASP A 388 5.83 -17.78 15.96
C ASP A 388 7.33 -18.05 16.11
N GLU A 389 8.16 -17.04 15.88
CA GLU A 389 9.62 -17.11 15.95
C GLU A 389 10.13 -17.48 17.35
N LYS A 390 9.30 -17.29 18.39
CA LYS A 390 9.62 -17.77 19.75
C LYS A 390 9.69 -19.29 19.86
N LEU A 391 9.09 -19.99 18.90
CA LEU A 391 9.10 -21.43 18.81
C LEU A 391 10.26 -21.99 17.98
N PHE A 392 11.18 -21.11 17.52
CA PHE A 392 12.40 -21.53 16.84
C PHE A 392 13.44 -21.98 17.87
N LEU A 393 14.00 -23.16 17.65
CA LEU A 393 15.09 -23.67 18.47
C LEU A 393 16.42 -23.12 17.94
N ASN A 394 17.34 -22.78 18.86
CA ASN A 394 18.67 -22.25 18.63
C ASN A 394 18.77 -20.72 18.41
N SER A 395 18.11 -19.93 19.26
CA SER A 395 18.45 -18.52 19.57
C SER A 395 18.61 -17.53 18.39
N GLU A 396 18.42 -17.92 17.16
CA GLU A 396 18.37 -16.99 16.04
C GLU A 396 16.93 -16.58 15.82
N ASP A 397 16.62 -15.33 16.15
CA ASP A 397 15.31 -14.71 15.99
C ASP A 397 14.92 -14.56 14.52
N GLY A 398 14.82 -15.64 13.72
CA GLY A 398 14.45 -15.57 12.32
C GLY A 398 14.74 -16.85 11.51
N PHE A 399 14.54 -16.74 10.19
CA PHE A 399 14.90 -17.80 9.25
C PHE A 399 16.32 -17.59 8.74
N LEU A 400 17.11 -18.65 8.64
CA LEU A 400 18.28 -18.66 7.77
C LEU A 400 17.76 -18.67 6.32
N VAL A 401 18.13 -17.64 5.56
CA VAL A 401 17.76 -17.46 4.15
C VAL A 401 19.01 -17.58 3.31
N GLU A 402 19.01 -18.53 2.39
CA GLU A 402 20.13 -18.82 1.51
C GLU A 402 19.69 -18.66 0.05
N TYR A 403 20.47 -17.96 -0.75
CA TYR A 403 20.21 -17.68 -2.15
C TYR A 403 21.14 -18.51 -3.04
N PHE A 404 20.57 -19.23 -4.01
CA PHE A 404 21.30 -20.14 -4.90
C PHE A 404 21.09 -19.79 -6.37
N ASP A 405 22.14 -19.91 -7.19
CA ASP A 405 22.06 -19.79 -8.64
C ASP A 405 21.48 -21.08 -9.25
N LYS A 406 20.19 -21.03 -9.62
CA LYS A 406 19.43 -22.07 -10.35
C LYS A 406 19.19 -23.40 -9.63
N GLU A 407 20.03 -23.80 -8.69
CA GLU A 407 19.87 -25.06 -7.95
C GLU A 407 20.47 -24.99 -6.54
N ILE A 408 19.88 -25.73 -5.60
CA ILE A 408 20.37 -25.79 -4.22
C ILE A 408 21.57 -26.73 -4.15
N LYS A 409 22.76 -26.15 -4.23
CA LYS A 409 24.06 -26.83 -4.04
C LYS A 409 25.05 -25.85 -3.42
N ASP A 410 26.00 -26.34 -2.64
CA ASP A 410 26.95 -25.50 -1.91
C ASP A 410 27.80 -24.63 -2.86
N ASP A 411 28.21 -25.16 -4.02
CA ASP A 411 28.96 -24.45 -5.04
C ASP A 411 28.11 -23.42 -5.82
N LYS A 412 26.81 -23.36 -5.58
CA LYS A 412 25.83 -22.42 -6.16
C LYS A 412 25.31 -21.39 -5.17
N LEU A 413 25.77 -21.41 -3.93
CA LEU A 413 25.38 -20.41 -2.93
C LEU A 413 25.90 -19.03 -3.34
N ILE A 414 24.97 -18.08 -3.46
CA ILE A 414 25.26 -16.68 -3.84
C ILE A 414 25.47 -15.84 -2.59
N ASP A 415 24.56 -16.00 -1.60
CA ASP A 415 24.51 -15.19 -0.39
C ASP A 415 23.66 -15.87 0.69
N SER A 416 23.77 -15.41 1.94
CA SER A 416 22.93 -15.86 3.04
C SER A 416 22.74 -14.76 4.09
N GLU A 417 21.56 -14.72 4.70
CA GLU A 417 21.19 -13.76 5.75
C GLU A 417 20.18 -14.37 6.72
N VAL A 418 19.95 -13.71 7.85
CA VAL A 418 18.89 -14.07 8.80
C VAL A 418 17.77 -13.04 8.72
N LEU A 419 16.56 -13.49 8.37
CA LEU A 419 15.39 -12.63 8.21
C LEU A 419 14.25 -13.02 9.15
N LYS A 420 13.56 -12.01 9.67
CA LYS A 420 12.34 -12.16 10.49
C LYS A 420 11.08 -11.96 9.64
N GLY A 421 10.03 -12.65 10.01
CA GLY A 421 8.71 -12.50 9.39
C GLY A 421 8.22 -13.72 8.65
N ASN A 422 7.22 -13.54 7.80
CA ASN A 422 6.63 -14.59 6.96
C ASN A 422 6.13 -14.05 5.61
N LYS A 423 6.29 -12.75 5.39
CA LYS A 423 5.89 -12.06 4.15
C LYS A 423 7.11 -11.29 3.65
N PHE A 424 7.86 -11.96 2.83
CA PHE A 424 9.10 -11.41 2.28
C PHE A 424 8.82 -10.82 0.92
N TRP A 425 9.01 -9.51 0.78
CA TRP A 425 8.70 -8.77 -0.43
C TRP A 425 9.83 -7.79 -0.79
N ILE A 426 10.08 -7.62 -2.09
CA ILE A 426 11.12 -6.69 -2.59
C ILE A 426 10.93 -5.26 -2.05
N PHE A 427 9.70 -4.79 -1.92
CA PHE A 427 9.40 -3.46 -1.37
C PHE A 427 9.71 -3.34 0.13
N GLU A 428 9.91 -4.45 0.82
CA GLU A 428 10.38 -4.54 2.21
C GLU A 428 11.88 -4.84 2.30
N GLY A 429 12.59 -4.89 1.17
CA GLY A 429 14.04 -5.13 1.07
C GLY A 429 14.44 -6.57 0.82
N PHE A 430 13.49 -7.50 0.70
CA PHE A 430 13.79 -8.90 0.43
C PHE A 430 14.53 -9.08 -0.90
N ALA A 431 15.63 -9.81 -0.89
CA ALA A 431 16.46 -10.15 -2.05
C ALA A 431 16.99 -8.95 -2.86
N LYS A 432 17.01 -7.73 -2.27
CA LYS A 432 17.37 -6.49 -2.96
C LYS A 432 18.75 -6.54 -3.60
N ASP A 433 19.77 -7.01 -2.86
CA ASP A 433 21.14 -7.04 -3.34
C ASP A 433 21.35 -8.10 -4.43
N ILE A 434 20.55 -9.16 -4.38
CA ILE A 434 20.54 -10.23 -5.39
C ILE A 434 19.97 -9.71 -6.72
N ILE A 435 18.88 -8.91 -6.65
CA ILE A 435 18.16 -8.40 -7.82
C ILE A 435 18.91 -7.27 -8.50
N ASN A 436 19.65 -6.47 -7.75
CA ASN A 436 20.44 -5.36 -8.28
C ASN A 436 21.69 -5.82 -9.06
N ARG A 437 22.03 -7.09 -9.03
CA ARG A 437 23.06 -7.67 -9.92
C ARG A 437 22.53 -7.64 -11.35
N ASN A 438 23.37 -7.24 -12.31
CA ASN A 438 23.04 -6.74 -13.65
C ASN A 438 22.20 -7.63 -14.58
N ASP A 439 21.96 -8.90 -14.25
CA ASP A 439 21.15 -9.80 -15.03
C ASP A 439 19.93 -10.21 -14.20
N ARG A 440 18.73 -10.22 -14.80
CA ARG A 440 17.49 -10.70 -14.16
C ARG A 440 17.72 -12.12 -13.65
N PRO A 441 18.09 -12.34 -12.39
CA PRO A 441 18.52 -13.65 -11.96
C PRO A 441 17.33 -14.59 -11.82
N SER A 442 17.51 -15.82 -12.25
CA SER A 442 16.71 -16.95 -11.80
C SER A 442 17.33 -17.45 -10.51
N VAL A 443 16.67 -17.27 -9.38
CA VAL A 443 17.21 -17.57 -8.06
C VAL A 443 16.32 -18.56 -7.33
N ILE A 444 16.94 -19.56 -6.68
CA ILE A 444 16.26 -20.38 -5.69
C ILE A 444 16.65 -19.90 -4.30
N VAL A 445 15.65 -19.66 -3.47
CA VAL A 445 15.82 -19.26 -2.08
C VAL A 445 15.40 -20.39 -1.17
N ARG A 446 16.21 -20.71 -0.16
CA ARG A 446 15.86 -21.64 0.91
C ARG A 446 15.73 -20.87 2.22
N PHE A 447 14.55 -20.91 2.81
CA PHE A 447 14.31 -20.49 4.19
C PHE A 447 14.36 -21.71 5.07
N SER A 448 15.05 -21.66 6.18
CA SER A 448 15.14 -22.79 7.13
C SER A 448 15.14 -22.33 8.58
N CYS A 449 14.49 -23.13 9.44
CA CYS A 449 14.56 -23.02 10.88
C CYS A 449 14.28 -24.38 11.53
N ASN A 450 14.63 -24.51 12.81
CA ASN A 450 14.18 -25.62 13.65
C ASN A 450 12.96 -25.16 14.44
N TYR A 451 11.79 -25.66 14.07
CA TYR A 451 10.49 -25.30 14.66
C TYR A 451 10.10 -26.29 15.76
N SER A 452 9.70 -25.79 16.93
CA SER A 452 9.20 -26.63 18.04
C SER A 452 7.83 -26.13 18.50
N PRO A 453 6.73 -26.83 18.15
CA PRO A 453 5.38 -26.37 18.50
C PRO A 453 5.14 -26.38 20.02
N ASP A 454 4.35 -25.43 20.50
CA ASP A 454 3.95 -25.30 21.91
C ASP A 454 2.67 -26.10 22.24
N VAL A 455 2.04 -26.69 21.22
CA VAL A 455 0.83 -27.52 21.32
C VAL A 455 0.95 -28.74 20.41
N SER A 456 0.50 -29.90 20.86
CA SER A 456 0.40 -31.10 20.01
C SER A 456 -0.90 -31.10 19.23
N GLY A 457 -0.88 -31.64 18.00
CA GLY A 457 -2.06 -31.83 17.17
C GLY A 457 -1.83 -31.43 15.72
N ASN A 458 -2.92 -31.27 14.99
CA ASN A 458 -2.90 -30.95 13.57
C ASN A 458 -2.58 -29.47 13.33
N HIS A 459 -1.39 -29.21 12.78
CA HIS A 459 -0.94 -27.87 12.37
C HIS A 459 -1.20 -27.70 10.88
N GLU A 460 -1.89 -26.63 10.49
CA GLU A 460 -2.11 -26.27 9.09
C GLU A 460 -1.03 -25.30 8.61
N PHE A 461 -0.40 -25.60 7.48
CA PHE A 461 0.60 -24.74 6.84
C PHE A 461 0.08 -24.20 5.52
N GLU A 462 0.59 -23.04 5.10
CA GLU A 462 0.23 -22.37 3.85
C GLU A 462 1.47 -21.79 3.18
N VAL A 463 1.48 -21.79 1.83
CA VAL A 463 2.50 -21.06 1.04
C VAL A 463 1.93 -20.54 -0.26
N PHE A 464 2.35 -19.34 -0.65
CA PHE A 464 2.16 -18.73 -1.96
C PHE A 464 3.22 -17.65 -2.22
N GLY A 465 3.44 -17.28 -3.49
CA GLY A 465 4.41 -16.25 -3.84
C GLY A 465 4.37 -15.88 -5.32
N ILE A 466 5.10 -14.83 -5.69
CA ILE A 466 5.39 -14.51 -7.09
C ILE A 466 6.51 -15.42 -7.56
N GLY A 467 6.16 -16.60 -8.08
CA GLY A 467 7.07 -17.68 -8.41
C GLY A 467 6.62 -19.02 -7.84
N LEU A 468 7.52 -20.00 -7.79
CA LEU A 468 7.23 -21.38 -7.40
C LEU A 468 7.72 -21.64 -5.98
N SER A 469 6.97 -22.43 -5.20
CA SER A 469 7.32 -22.66 -3.80
C SER A 469 6.97 -24.06 -3.29
N LYS A 470 7.69 -24.52 -2.26
CA LYS A 470 7.43 -25.79 -1.54
C LYS A 470 7.67 -25.60 -0.07
N ILE A 471 6.87 -26.29 0.76
CA ILE A 471 7.17 -26.47 2.19
C ILE A 471 7.62 -27.91 2.44
N LYS A 472 8.69 -28.06 3.19
CA LYS A 472 9.21 -29.35 3.67
C LYS A 472 9.27 -29.36 5.20
N ILE A 473 8.94 -30.52 5.78
CA ILE A 473 9.13 -30.83 7.20
C ILE A 473 9.96 -32.09 7.30
N ASP A 474 11.09 -32.01 8.01
CA ASP A 474 12.08 -33.11 8.12
C ASP A 474 12.46 -33.72 6.76
N GLY A 475 12.62 -32.85 5.75
CA GLY A 475 12.99 -33.23 4.37
C GLY A 475 11.85 -33.76 3.50
N ASN A 476 10.67 -34.03 4.08
CA ASN A 476 9.50 -34.50 3.33
C ASN A 476 8.66 -33.33 2.82
N ILE A 477 8.24 -33.36 1.57
CA ILE A 477 7.38 -32.32 0.98
C ILE A 477 6.01 -32.39 1.65
N LEU A 478 5.61 -31.32 2.34
CA LEU A 478 4.29 -31.13 2.91
C LEU A 478 3.37 -30.41 1.90
N ILE A 479 3.88 -29.35 1.26
CA ILE A 479 3.13 -28.58 0.26
C ILE A 479 3.99 -28.44 -1.00
N ASP A 480 3.42 -28.77 -2.16
CA ASP A 480 4.01 -28.55 -3.47
C ASP A 480 3.20 -27.50 -4.25
N ASN A 481 3.70 -26.26 -4.28
CA ASN A 481 3.20 -25.18 -5.12
C ASN A 481 4.26 -24.83 -6.19
N TRP A 482 4.91 -25.88 -6.73
CA TRP A 482 5.97 -25.78 -7.72
C TRP A 482 5.56 -26.42 -9.05
N ASN A 483 5.04 -27.65 -9.00
CA ASN A 483 4.71 -28.41 -10.20
C ASN A 483 3.32 -28.06 -10.77
N GLU A 484 2.39 -27.69 -9.90
CA GLU A 484 1.04 -27.27 -10.28
C GLU A 484 0.71 -25.95 -9.57
N THR A 485 0.53 -24.89 -10.31
CA THR A 485 0.17 -23.57 -9.80
C THR A 485 -1.07 -23.03 -10.49
N SER A 486 -1.80 -22.16 -9.81
CA SER A 486 -2.87 -21.34 -10.39
C SER A 486 -2.69 -19.89 -9.95
N PRO A 487 -3.23 -18.90 -10.69
CA PRO A 487 -3.22 -17.50 -10.27
C PRO A 487 -3.90 -17.31 -8.92
N GLY A 488 -3.32 -16.44 -8.08
CA GLY A 488 -3.83 -16.06 -6.77
C GLY A 488 -4.02 -14.57 -6.64
N GLU A 489 -4.55 -14.15 -5.50
CA GLU A 489 -4.96 -12.76 -5.26
C GLU A 489 -3.87 -11.93 -4.56
N ALA A 490 -2.90 -12.57 -3.89
CA ALA A 490 -1.90 -11.87 -3.11
C ALA A 490 -0.86 -11.15 -3.97
N PHE A 491 -0.13 -10.20 -3.35
CA PHE A 491 0.94 -9.45 -4.00
C PHE A 491 0.49 -8.80 -5.32
N PHE A 492 -0.58 -7.99 -5.26
CA PHE A 492 -1.17 -7.31 -6.43
C PHE A 492 -1.74 -8.26 -7.49
N SER A 493 -2.28 -9.42 -7.08
CA SER A 493 -2.74 -10.49 -7.96
C SER A 493 -1.64 -11.10 -8.85
N LEU A 494 -0.38 -10.97 -8.46
CA LEU A 494 0.77 -11.55 -9.17
C LEU A 494 1.21 -12.89 -8.59
N ALA A 495 0.75 -13.23 -7.38
CA ALA A 495 1.12 -14.47 -6.71
C ALA A 495 0.43 -15.70 -7.29
N THR A 496 0.98 -16.88 -7.00
CA THR A 496 0.26 -18.14 -7.10
C THR A 496 -0.85 -18.21 -6.05
N ALA A 497 -1.89 -18.99 -6.31
CA ALA A 497 -2.91 -19.27 -5.31
C ALA A 497 -2.30 -19.94 -4.06
N ALA A 498 -2.82 -19.60 -2.89
CA ALA A 498 -2.40 -20.16 -1.63
C ALA A 498 -2.69 -21.66 -1.58
N LYS A 499 -1.68 -22.47 -1.31
CA LYS A 499 -1.83 -23.91 -1.07
C LYS A 499 -1.65 -24.22 0.40
N ARG A 500 -2.53 -25.06 0.93
CA ARG A 500 -2.56 -25.50 2.33
C ARG A 500 -2.42 -26.99 2.45
N ASN A 501 -1.79 -27.44 3.52
CA ASN A 501 -1.79 -28.82 3.97
C ASN A 501 -1.50 -28.87 5.47
N SER A 502 -1.85 -30.00 6.09
CA SER A 502 -1.76 -30.17 7.53
C SER A 502 -0.90 -31.38 7.90
N ILE A 503 -0.27 -31.29 9.06
CA ILE A 503 0.52 -32.36 9.65
C ILE A 503 0.37 -32.39 11.17
N ASN A 504 0.32 -33.58 11.76
CA ASN A 504 0.35 -33.72 13.21
C ASN A 504 1.75 -33.51 13.75
N LEU A 505 1.90 -32.52 14.63
CA LEU A 505 3.15 -32.21 15.33
C LEU A 505 3.00 -32.43 16.83
N GLU A 506 4.09 -32.79 17.50
CA GLU A 506 4.16 -33.04 18.94
C GLU A 506 4.80 -31.85 19.66
N LYS A 507 4.14 -31.39 20.73
CA LYS A 507 4.63 -30.29 21.57
C LYS A 507 6.08 -30.55 22.02
N GLY A 508 6.95 -29.56 21.83
CA GLY A 508 8.33 -29.58 22.28
C GLY A 508 9.28 -30.46 21.45
N LYS A 509 8.79 -31.19 20.47
CA LYS A 509 9.64 -31.91 19.50
C LYS A 509 10.16 -30.92 18.45
N SER A 510 11.43 -31.09 18.08
CA SER A 510 12.05 -30.28 17.03
C SER A 510 11.76 -30.86 15.65
N TYR A 511 11.37 -29.99 14.72
CA TYR A 511 11.13 -30.30 13.31
C TYR A 511 11.95 -29.34 12.45
N LYS A 512 12.68 -29.88 11.47
CA LYS A 512 13.35 -29.06 10.47
C LYS A 512 12.29 -28.53 9.49
N PHE A 513 11.99 -27.25 9.58
CA PHE A 513 11.08 -26.54 8.67
C PHE A 513 11.89 -25.86 7.57
N GLU A 514 11.52 -26.11 6.31
CA GLU A 514 12.17 -25.55 5.14
C GLU A 514 11.13 -25.06 4.12
N VAL A 515 11.38 -23.90 3.52
CA VAL A 515 10.65 -23.40 2.36
C VAL A 515 11.63 -23.22 1.22
N GLU A 516 11.37 -23.83 0.08
CA GLU A 516 12.09 -23.58 -1.17
C GLU A 516 11.24 -22.65 -2.05
N TYR A 517 11.85 -21.60 -2.57
CA TYR A 517 11.20 -20.59 -3.37
C TYR A 517 12.04 -20.26 -4.60
N PHE A 518 11.44 -20.36 -5.79
CA PHE A 518 12.06 -19.97 -7.05
C PHE A 518 11.37 -18.75 -7.61
N PHE A 519 12.16 -17.74 -8.00
CA PHE A 519 11.64 -16.58 -8.71
C PHE A 519 12.51 -16.19 -9.89
N GLU A 520 11.89 -15.55 -10.88
CA GLU A 520 12.53 -14.87 -12.00
C GLU A 520 12.08 -13.40 -12.03
N GLY A 521 13.02 -12.50 -12.37
CA GLY A 521 12.71 -11.09 -12.55
C GLY A 521 12.91 -10.25 -11.30
N ARG A 522 12.20 -9.11 -11.21
CA ARG A 522 12.51 -8.01 -10.27
C ARG A 522 11.56 -7.89 -9.08
N PHE A 523 10.54 -8.71 -8.99
CA PHE A 523 9.49 -8.58 -7.97
C PHE A 523 9.30 -9.85 -7.12
N PRO A 524 10.37 -10.37 -6.46
CA PRO A 524 10.18 -11.52 -5.58
C PRO A 524 9.29 -11.16 -4.39
N ALA A 525 8.35 -12.05 -4.13
CA ALA A 525 7.49 -12.01 -2.97
C ALA A 525 7.05 -13.42 -2.58
N ILE A 526 7.15 -13.76 -1.30
CA ILE A 526 6.68 -15.03 -0.78
C ILE A 526 6.05 -14.86 0.60
N HIS A 527 4.97 -15.58 0.83
CA HIS A 527 4.32 -15.76 2.12
C HIS A 527 4.25 -17.23 2.46
N PHE A 528 4.54 -17.57 3.70
CA PHE A 528 4.26 -18.87 4.29
C PHE A 528 3.87 -18.70 5.77
N GLY A 529 2.93 -19.51 6.21
CA GLY A 529 2.34 -19.37 7.53
C GLY A 529 1.94 -20.71 8.14
N CYS A 530 1.58 -20.66 9.42
CA CYS A 530 1.10 -21.80 10.18
C CYS A 530 -0.05 -21.43 11.11
N MET A 531 -1.08 -22.25 11.15
CA MET A 531 -2.14 -22.22 12.15
C MET A 531 -2.01 -23.46 13.04
N PRO A 532 -1.61 -23.30 14.30
CA PRO A 532 -1.64 -24.39 15.26
C PRO A 532 -3.08 -24.77 15.62
N PRO A 533 -3.30 -25.98 16.21
CA PRO A 533 -4.61 -26.34 16.73
C PRO A 533 -5.15 -25.31 17.71
N GLU A 534 -6.42 -24.93 17.56
CA GLU A 534 -7.06 -24.00 18.48
C GLU A 534 -7.16 -24.60 19.90
N LYS A 535 -6.71 -23.82 20.90
CA LYS A 535 -6.75 -24.22 22.32
C LYS A 535 -8.14 -24.06 22.93
N THR A 536 -8.93 -23.12 22.42
CA THR A 536 -10.25 -22.73 22.94
C THR A 536 -11.21 -22.36 21.82
N ASN A 537 -12.52 -22.45 22.10
CA ASN A 537 -13.52 -21.90 21.21
C ASN A 537 -13.61 -20.39 21.46
N LEU A 538 -13.08 -19.59 20.55
CA LEU A 538 -13.01 -18.13 20.64
C LEU A 538 -14.38 -17.48 20.86
N LEU A 539 -15.44 -17.99 20.20
CA LEU A 539 -16.79 -17.46 20.35
C LEU A 539 -17.33 -17.69 21.76
N ASN A 540 -17.13 -18.89 22.32
CA ASN A 540 -17.55 -19.19 23.68
C ASN A 540 -16.82 -18.34 24.72
N GLU A 541 -15.51 -18.12 24.53
CA GLU A 541 -14.71 -17.22 25.37
C GLU A 541 -15.27 -15.80 25.35
N ALA A 542 -15.57 -15.27 24.15
CA ALA A 542 -16.18 -13.95 24.00
C ALA A 542 -17.54 -13.83 24.70
N VAL A 543 -18.38 -14.86 24.57
CA VAL A 543 -19.69 -14.92 25.27
C VAL A 543 -19.51 -14.88 26.78
N GLU A 544 -18.59 -15.67 27.34
CA GLU A 544 -18.35 -15.68 28.78
C GLU A 544 -17.77 -14.34 29.29
N VAL A 545 -16.89 -13.72 28.52
CA VAL A 545 -16.37 -12.38 28.84
C VAL A 545 -17.49 -11.33 28.79
N ALA A 546 -18.37 -11.39 27.78
CA ALA A 546 -19.53 -10.48 27.66
C ALA A 546 -20.51 -10.61 28.80
N LYS A 547 -20.89 -11.86 29.18
CA LYS A 547 -21.84 -12.13 30.27
C LYS A 547 -21.37 -11.58 31.62
N ASN A 548 -20.07 -11.49 31.84
CA ASN A 548 -19.48 -11.04 33.08
C ASN A 548 -19.19 -9.54 33.13
N ALA A 549 -19.61 -8.78 32.12
CA ALA A 549 -19.36 -7.35 32.01
C ALA A 549 -20.63 -6.51 32.14
N ASP A 550 -20.49 -5.27 32.62
CA ASP A 550 -21.59 -4.30 32.71
C ASP A 550 -21.82 -3.59 31.37
N ALA A 551 -20.77 -3.49 30.57
CA ALA A 551 -20.79 -2.95 29.20
C ALA A 551 -19.82 -3.69 28.29
N VAL A 552 -20.14 -3.72 26.99
CA VAL A 552 -19.32 -4.36 25.97
C VAL A 552 -19.03 -3.38 24.84
N ILE A 553 -17.77 -3.34 24.43
CA ILE A 553 -17.33 -2.70 23.18
C ILE A 553 -16.89 -3.81 22.24
N LEU A 554 -17.63 -3.96 21.12
CA LEU A 554 -17.34 -4.94 20.09
C LEU A 554 -16.67 -4.25 18.91
N ILE A 555 -15.43 -4.68 18.56
CA ILE A 555 -14.61 -4.07 17.52
C ILE A 555 -14.35 -5.11 16.42
N VAL A 556 -15.03 -4.93 15.30
CA VAL A 556 -15.01 -5.82 14.14
C VAL A 556 -14.56 -5.07 12.90
N GLY A 557 -14.12 -5.78 11.88
CA GLY A 557 -13.71 -5.18 10.61
C GLY A 557 -12.92 -6.13 9.73
N THR A 558 -12.41 -5.57 8.65
CA THR A 558 -11.50 -6.23 7.70
C THR A 558 -10.03 -6.06 8.12
N ASN A 559 -9.13 -6.60 7.31
CA ASN A 559 -7.71 -6.35 7.37
C ASN A 559 -7.13 -6.27 5.93
N SER A 560 -5.82 -6.06 5.81
CA SER A 560 -5.14 -5.96 4.53
C SER A 560 -5.12 -7.25 3.70
N ASP A 561 -5.56 -8.37 4.21
CA ASP A 561 -5.71 -9.61 3.43
C ASP A 561 -7.03 -9.61 2.63
N TRP A 562 -8.04 -8.87 3.10
CA TRP A 562 -9.37 -8.81 2.51
C TRP A 562 -9.61 -7.55 1.69
N GLU A 563 -9.00 -6.43 2.09
CA GLU A 563 -9.18 -5.12 1.48
C GLU A 563 -7.79 -4.51 1.24
N THR A 564 -7.35 -4.55 0.00
CA THR A 564 -5.99 -4.18 -0.40
C THR A 564 -5.90 -3.85 -1.88
N GLU A 565 -4.83 -3.20 -2.28
CA GLU A 565 -4.48 -2.99 -3.68
C GLU A 565 -4.25 -4.33 -4.41
N GLY A 566 -4.81 -4.43 -5.62
CA GLY A 566 -4.73 -5.59 -6.51
C GLY A 566 -5.91 -6.55 -6.41
N ASN A 567 -6.80 -6.39 -5.42
CA ASN A 567 -7.95 -7.26 -5.23
C ASN A 567 -9.20 -6.52 -4.81
N ASP A 568 -10.32 -6.80 -5.46
CA ASP A 568 -11.65 -6.42 -5.00
C ASP A 568 -12.19 -7.49 -4.04
N ARG A 569 -13.08 -7.09 -3.13
CA ARG A 569 -13.81 -8.02 -2.26
C ARG A 569 -14.84 -8.80 -3.06
N THR A 570 -15.12 -10.02 -2.65
CA THR A 570 -16.13 -10.89 -3.30
C THR A 570 -17.55 -10.64 -2.79
N ASP A 571 -17.67 -10.15 -1.57
CA ASP A 571 -18.96 -9.86 -0.90
C ASP A 571 -18.79 -8.81 0.22
N LEU A 572 -19.91 -8.39 0.83
CA LEU A 572 -19.95 -7.39 1.90
C LEU A 572 -19.90 -7.99 3.31
N SER A 573 -19.83 -9.30 3.45
CA SER A 573 -19.79 -9.97 4.75
C SER A 573 -18.50 -9.61 5.50
N LEU A 574 -18.57 -9.57 6.82
CA LEU A 574 -17.37 -9.47 7.63
C LEU A 574 -16.57 -10.79 7.55
N PRO A 575 -15.23 -10.72 7.58
CA PRO A 575 -14.39 -11.91 7.51
C PRO A 575 -14.69 -12.94 8.59
N ALA A 576 -14.61 -14.23 8.23
CA ALA A 576 -14.78 -15.38 9.11
C ALA A 576 -16.12 -15.35 9.89
N ASN A 577 -16.09 -15.58 11.19
CA ASN A 577 -17.30 -15.69 12.03
C ASN A 577 -17.68 -14.37 12.73
N GLN A 578 -17.28 -13.21 12.22
CA GLN A 578 -17.56 -11.93 12.88
C GLN A 578 -19.06 -11.60 12.89
N ASP A 579 -19.82 -11.93 11.83
CA ASP A 579 -21.27 -11.74 11.81
C ASP A 579 -21.95 -12.59 12.89
N THR A 580 -21.48 -13.83 13.11
CA THR A 580 -21.94 -14.68 14.21
C THR A 580 -21.57 -14.07 15.57
N LEU A 581 -20.35 -13.55 15.70
CA LEU A 581 -19.90 -12.88 16.94
C LEU A 581 -20.79 -11.67 17.28
N ILE A 582 -21.16 -10.86 16.29
CA ILE A 582 -22.07 -9.72 16.47
C ILE A 582 -23.44 -10.22 16.96
N ALA A 583 -24.02 -11.20 16.26
CA ALA A 583 -25.35 -11.72 16.58
C ALA A 583 -25.42 -12.30 18.00
N VAL A 584 -24.44 -13.10 18.39
CA VAL A 584 -24.35 -13.72 19.71
C VAL A 584 -24.11 -12.68 20.81
N SER A 585 -23.22 -11.73 20.59
CA SER A 585 -22.93 -10.65 21.54
C SER A 585 -24.16 -9.80 21.78
N TYR A 586 -24.89 -9.42 20.72
CA TYR A 586 -26.14 -8.65 20.83
C TYR A 586 -27.21 -9.41 21.63
N THR A 587 -27.39 -10.69 21.34
CA THR A 587 -28.43 -11.53 22.03
C THR A 587 -28.16 -11.64 23.52
N HIS A 588 -26.94 -11.81 23.94
CA HIS A 588 -26.60 -11.97 25.36
C HIS A 588 -26.55 -10.67 26.14
N LEU A 589 -26.40 -9.52 25.49
CA LEU A 589 -26.38 -8.19 26.13
C LEU A 589 -27.78 -7.58 26.31
N THR A 590 -28.77 -8.00 25.52
CA THR A 590 -30.14 -7.42 25.56
C THR A 590 -31.09 -8.15 26.48
N LEU A 591 -30.76 -9.35 26.95
CA LEU A 591 -31.65 -10.17 27.81
C LEU A 591 -31.80 -9.70 29.28
N PRO A 592 -30.83 -9.05 29.94
CA PRO A 592 -31.02 -8.64 31.35
C PRO A 592 -31.92 -7.42 31.56
N THR A 593 -32.20 -6.61 30.55
CA THR A 593 -32.94 -5.35 30.71
C THR A 593 -34.47 -5.47 30.60
N LYS A 594 -35.00 -6.69 30.49
CA LYS A 594 -36.48 -6.92 30.45
C LYS A 594 -37.06 -7.54 31.69
N LEU A 595 -36.38 -7.54 32.81
CA LEU A 595 -36.92 -8.02 34.08
C LEU A 595 -36.76 -6.95 35.16
N SER A 596 -37.62 -5.94 35.11
CA SER A 596 -38.22 -5.27 36.26
C SER A 596 -39.19 -4.18 35.82
#